data_b705c420dff71da2823fd677f66202c2
#
_entry.id   b705c420dff71da2823fd677f66202c2
#
_cell.length_a   1.000
_cell.length_b   1.000
_cell.length_c   1.000
_cell.angle_alpha   90.00
_cell.angle_beta   90.00
_cell.angle_gamma   90.00
#
_symmetry.space_group_name_H-M   'P 1'
#
loop_
_entity.id
_entity.type
_entity.pdbx_description
1 polymer ?
#
loop_
_entity_poly.entity_id
_entity_poly.type
_entity_poly.pdbx_seq_one_letter_code
_entity_poly.pdbx_strand_id
1 'polypeptide(L)'
;MTIYFFTHLMFRKENLDLKYKYLLFDLDHTLLDFDAAEDIALSQLLKEEGVEDIQTYKDYYVPMNKALWKDLEQKKITKSELINTRFAKLFAHFGVEKDGAYLAERYQFFLSKQGQTFPGVEDLLKKLISKGYKLYAATNGITYIQTGRLEQSGIAPFFKEIFISEQLHTQKPDAEFYEKIGARIPNFDKNQTLMIGDSLSADIQGGNNAGIDTIWYNPHHLENHTQAQPTYEVHSYQDLLNCLGKL
;
A
#
# COMPACT_ATOMS: atom_id res chain seq x y z
N MET A 1 -25.78 -40.15 41.75
CA MET A 1 -24.95 -40.46 40.58
C MET A 1 -25.51 -39.67 39.41
N THR A 2 -25.04 -38.40 39.27
CA THR A 2 -25.60 -37.43 38.34
C THR A 2 -24.59 -37.25 37.23
N ILE A 3 -25.00 -37.67 36.02
CA ILE A 3 -24.17 -37.62 34.81
C ILE A 3 -24.33 -36.23 34.19
N TYR A 4 -23.26 -35.45 34.18
CA TYR A 4 -23.18 -34.20 33.45
C TYR A 4 -22.98 -34.48 31.96
N PHE A 5 -23.94 -34.19 31.14
CA PHE A 5 -23.79 -34.12 29.70
C PHE A 5 -23.11 -32.81 29.33
N PHE A 6 -21.83 -32.86 28.96
CA PHE A 6 -21.16 -31.78 28.27
C PHE A 6 -21.62 -31.76 26.82
N THR A 7 -22.54 -30.87 26.51
CA THR A 7 -22.91 -30.56 25.11
C THR A 7 -21.75 -29.78 24.49
N HIS A 8 -20.96 -30.45 23.66
CA HIS A 8 -20.02 -29.84 22.74
C HIS A 8 -20.83 -29.03 21.72
N LEU A 9 -20.92 -27.71 21.93
CA LEU A 9 -21.35 -26.79 20.88
C LEU A 9 -20.25 -26.73 19.81
N MET A 10 -20.35 -27.60 18.81
CA MET A 10 -19.58 -27.46 17.58
C MET A 10 -20.07 -26.19 16.90
N PHE A 11 -19.32 -25.11 16.99
CA PHE A 11 -19.42 -24.01 16.04
C PHE A 11 -19.12 -24.57 14.66
N ARG A 12 -20.17 -24.90 13.89
CA ARG A 12 -20.05 -25.06 12.46
C ARG A 12 -19.50 -23.72 11.95
N LYS A 13 -18.23 -23.68 11.55
CA LYS A 13 -17.74 -22.69 10.62
C LYS A 13 -18.58 -22.88 9.36
N GLU A 14 -19.59 -22.04 9.17
CA GLU A 14 -20.22 -21.92 7.87
C GLU A 14 -19.07 -21.59 6.91
N ASN A 15 -18.77 -22.52 6.01
CA ASN A 15 -17.96 -22.22 4.85
C ASN A 15 -18.81 -21.27 4.00
N LEU A 16 -18.71 -19.97 4.26
CA LEU A 16 -19.17 -18.95 3.34
C LEU A 16 -18.41 -19.22 2.04
N ASP A 17 -19.18 -19.58 1.02
CA ASP A 17 -18.61 -19.79 -0.33
C ASP A 17 -18.28 -18.41 -0.92
N LEU A 18 -17.16 -17.86 -0.45
CA LEU A 18 -16.72 -16.53 -0.84
C LEU A 18 -16.25 -16.58 -2.31
N LYS A 19 -16.80 -15.72 -3.15
CA LYS A 19 -16.32 -15.54 -4.53
C LYS A 19 -14.82 -15.24 -4.54
N TYR A 20 -14.36 -14.35 -3.66
CA TYR A 20 -12.94 -14.05 -3.47
C TYR A 20 -12.50 -14.55 -2.09
N LYS A 21 -11.32 -15.13 -2.02
CA LYS A 21 -10.72 -15.65 -0.79
C LYS A 21 -9.45 -14.88 -0.40
N TYR A 22 -8.75 -14.33 -1.39
CA TYR A 22 -7.47 -13.67 -1.24
C TYR A 22 -7.64 -12.18 -1.56
N LEU A 23 -7.36 -11.32 -0.59
CA LEU A 23 -7.39 -9.88 -0.76
C LEU A 23 -5.96 -9.35 -0.69
N LEU A 24 -5.48 -8.79 -1.80
CA LEU A 24 -4.21 -8.11 -1.90
C LEU A 24 -4.47 -6.61 -1.70
N PHE A 25 -3.98 -6.04 -0.62
CA PHE A 25 -4.12 -4.62 -0.33
C PHE A 25 -2.86 -3.86 -0.69
N ASP A 26 -2.99 -2.78 -1.42
CA ASP A 26 -1.99 -1.73 -1.39
C ASP A 26 -1.94 -1.11 0.00
N LEU A 27 -0.83 -0.42 0.31
CA LEU A 27 -0.62 0.18 1.62
C LEU A 27 -0.79 1.69 1.60
N ASP A 28 0.02 2.40 0.82
CA ASP A 28 0.08 3.86 0.80
C ASP A 28 -1.17 4.44 0.13
N HIS A 29 -1.80 5.44 0.76
CA HIS A 29 -3.08 6.04 0.34
C HIS A 29 -4.28 5.06 0.33
N THR A 30 -4.06 3.78 0.65
CA THR A 30 -5.12 2.76 0.77
C THR A 30 -5.39 2.38 2.22
N LEU A 31 -4.37 2.05 3.00
CA LEU A 31 -4.44 1.71 4.43
C LEU A 31 -3.57 2.61 5.29
N LEU A 32 -2.38 2.97 4.80
CA LEU A 32 -1.44 3.86 5.46
C LEU A 32 -1.60 5.27 4.92
N ASP A 33 -1.74 6.24 5.82
CA ASP A 33 -1.76 7.66 5.50
C ASP A 33 -0.34 8.12 5.15
N PHE A 34 -0.01 8.03 3.86
CA PHE A 34 1.31 8.41 3.38
C PHE A 34 1.53 9.91 3.46
N ASP A 35 0.52 10.72 3.18
CA ASP A 35 0.67 12.17 3.19
C ASP A 35 1.02 12.68 4.59
N ALA A 36 0.36 12.18 5.63
CA ALA A 36 0.69 12.51 7.01
C ALA A 36 2.10 12.01 7.41
N ALA A 37 2.47 10.82 6.96
CA ALA A 37 3.79 10.24 7.22
C ALA A 37 4.91 11.01 6.51
N GLU A 38 4.72 11.35 5.23
CA GLU A 38 5.65 12.14 4.42
C GLU A 38 5.82 13.55 5.02
N ASP A 39 4.73 14.20 5.41
CA ASP A 39 4.77 15.53 6.01
C ASP A 39 5.65 15.59 7.24
N ILE A 40 5.50 14.61 8.15
CA ILE A 40 6.29 14.52 9.38
C ILE A 40 7.76 14.20 9.05
N ALA A 41 8.02 13.19 8.22
CA ALA A 41 9.36 12.74 7.90
C ALA A 41 10.16 13.81 7.15
N LEU A 42 9.52 14.49 6.19
CA LEU A 42 10.12 15.58 5.43
C LEU A 42 10.41 16.78 6.33
N SER A 43 9.49 17.12 7.24
CA SER A 43 9.74 18.18 8.23
C SER A 43 10.95 17.88 9.11
N GLN A 44 11.11 16.63 9.53
CA GLN A 44 12.25 16.22 10.37
C GLN A 44 13.56 16.32 9.59
N LEU A 45 13.58 15.84 8.34
CA LEU A 45 14.75 15.97 7.47
C LEU A 45 15.14 17.45 7.25
N LEU A 46 14.19 18.30 6.87
CA LEU A 46 14.44 19.71 6.58
C LEU A 46 14.93 20.48 7.81
N LYS A 47 14.39 20.17 9.00
CA LYS A 47 14.87 20.71 10.27
C LYS A 47 16.30 20.28 10.58
N GLU A 48 16.63 19.00 10.37
CA GLU A 48 17.99 18.48 10.57
C GLU A 48 18.99 19.18 9.64
N GLU A 49 18.57 19.53 8.43
CA GLU A 49 19.38 20.23 7.44
C GLU A 49 19.40 21.76 7.63
N GLY A 50 18.77 22.28 8.67
CA GLY A 50 18.78 23.71 9.01
C GLY A 50 17.90 24.59 8.12
N VAL A 51 16.88 24.00 7.47
CA VAL A 51 15.94 24.78 6.65
C VAL A 51 14.96 25.52 7.56
N GLU A 52 14.90 26.85 7.41
CA GLU A 52 13.99 27.71 8.18
C GLU A 52 12.56 27.69 7.61
N ASP A 53 12.44 27.88 6.29
CA ASP A 53 11.13 27.88 5.60
C ASP A 53 10.79 26.48 5.06
N ILE A 54 10.40 25.60 5.99
CA ILE A 54 10.07 24.21 5.70
C ILE A 54 8.89 24.10 4.73
N GLN A 55 7.90 24.99 4.83
CA GLN A 55 6.70 24.90 4.00
C GLN A 55 7.03 25.11 2.52
N THR A 56 7.82 26.12 2.19
CA THR A 56 8.25 26.38 0.81
C THR A 56 9.00 25.18 0.21
N TYR A 57 9.86 24.51 0.99
CA TYR A 57 10.54 23.29 0.53
C TYR A 57 9.56 22.14 0.28
N LYS A 58 8.57 21.95 1.16
CA LYS A 58 7.52 20.93 0.97
C LYS A 58 6.67 21.19 -0.27
N ASP A 59 6.25 22.42 -0.48
CA ASP A 59 5.42 22.83 -1.62
C ASP A 59 6.09 22.51 -2.96
N TYR A 60 7.42 22.58 -3.01
CA TYR A 60 8.20 22.14 -4.17
C TYR A 60 8.41 20.63 -4.21
N TYR A 61 8.74 20.02 -3.06
CA TYR A 61 9.10 18.59 -3.00
C TYR A 61 7.94 17.68 -3.36
N VAL A 62 6.76 17.88 -2.79
CA VAL A 62 5.63 16.94 -2.93
C VAL A 62 5.24 16.72 -4.40
N PRO A 63 4.97 17.76 -5.21
CA PRO A 63 4.65 17.54 -6.62
C PRO A 63 5.82 16.99 -7.43
N MET A 64 7.07 17.40 -7.14
CA MET A 64 8.26 16.88 -7.79
C MET A 64 8.45 15.38 -7.50
N ASN A 65 8.33 14.97 -6.24
CA ASN A 65 8.46 13.57 -5.82
C ASN A 65 7.37 12.71 -6.48
N LYS A 66 6.12 13.19 -6.50
CA LYS A 66 5.02 12.50 -7.19
C LYS A 66 5.29 12.31 -8.69
N ALA A 67 5.85 13.31 -9.36
CA ALA A 67 6.24 13.20 -10.77
C ALA A 67 7.34 12.16 -10.99
N LEU A 68 8.36 12.10 -10.10
CA LEU A 68 9.43 11.10 -10.18
C LEU A 68 8.91 9.67 -9.98
N TRP A 69 7.97 9.44 -9.06
CA TRP A 69 7.33 8.12 -8.90
C TRP A 69 6.54 7.71 -10.14
N LYS A 70 5.83 8.65 -10.78
CA LYS A 70 5.15 8.41 -12.05
C LYS A 70 6.13 8.07 -13.18
N ASP A 71 7.28 8.74 -13.24
CA ASP A 71 8.33 8.43 -14.23
C ASP A 71 8.95 7.05 -13.97
N LEU A 72 9.09 6.62 -12.73
CA LEU A 72 9.50 5.26 -12.37
C LEU A 72 8.48 4.21 -12.83
N GLU A 73 7.19 4.41 -12.62
CA GLU A 73 6.12 3.52 -13.11
C GLU A 73 6.16 3.39 -14.64
N GLN A 74 6.48 4.48 -15.33
CA GLN A 74 6.64 4.53 -16.78
C GLN A 74 8.01 4.01 -17.28
N LYS A 75 8.86 3.50 -16.37
CA LYS A 75 10.22 2.99 -16.67
C LYS A 75 11.15 4.03 -17.33
N LYS A 76 10.90 5.33 -17.12
CA LYS A 76 11.77 6.43 -17.61
C LYS A 76 13.00 6.62 -16.74
N ILE A 77 12.91 6.30 -15.46
CA ILE A 77 13.99 6.35 -14.50
C ILE A 77 14.02 5.06 -13.69
N THR A 78 15.17 4.76 -13.09
CA THR A 78 15.32 3.64 -12.18
C THR A 78 14.94 4.04 -10.74
N LYS A 79 14.57 3.06 -9.90
CA LYS A 79 14.28 3.28 -8.48
C LYS A 79 15.49 3.85 -7.74
N SER A 80 16.69 3.37 -8.05
CA SER A 80 17.94 3.89 -7.48
C SER A 80 18.17 5.37 -7.84
N GLU A 81 17.94 5.73 -9.09
CA GLU A 81 18.05 7.12 -9.54
C GLU A 81 17.04 8.03 -8.83
N LEU A 82 15.76 7.63 -8.76
CA LEU A 82 14.75 8.37 -8.01
C LEU A 82 15.18 8.60 -6.56
N ILE A 83 15.55 7.54 -5.85
CA ILE A 83 15.88 7.60 -4.43
C ILE A 83 17.08 8.53 -4.20
N ASN A 84 18.15 8.37 -4.97
CA ASN A 84 19.41 9.05 -4.72
C ASN A 84 19.46 10.50 -5.23
N THR A 85 18.50 10.92 -6.09
CA THR A 85 18.58 12.25 -6.71
C THR A 85 17.49 13.21 -6.25
N ARG A 86 16.35 12.74 -5.74
CA ARG A 86 15.20 13.60 -5.42
C ARG A 86 15.51 14.71 -4.42
N PHE A 87 16.29 14.41 -3.38
CA PHE A 87 16.66 15.42 -2.37
C PHE A 87 17.76 16.36 -2.87
N ALA A 88 18.73 15.87 -3.65
CA ALA A 88 19.67 16.77 -4.31
C ALA A 88 18.95 17.76 -5.24
N LYS A 89 17.95 17.30 -6.01
CA LYS A 89 17.10 18.17 -6.85
C LYS A 89 16.32 19.18 -6.01
N LEU A 90 15.75 18.76 -4.86
CA LEU A 90 15.06 19.66 -3.93
C LEU A 90 15.97 20.81 -3.50
N PHE A 91 17.12 20.49 -2.94
CA PHE A 91 18.04 21.51 -2.42
C PHE A 91 18.65 22.37 -3.53
N ALA A 92 18.97 21.76 -4.68
CA ALA A 92 19.49 22.49 -5.84
C ALA A 92 18.48 23.54 -6.37
N HIS A 93 17.18 23.27 -6.30
CA HIS A 93 16.15 24.26 -6.65
C HIS A 93 16.26 25.54 -5.81
N PHE A 94 16.67 25.43 -4.57
CA PHE A 94 16.90 26.55 -3.65
C PHE A 94 18.36 27.03 -3.63
N GLY A 95 19.17 26.63 -4.61
CA GLY A 95 20.56 27.05 -4.75
C GLY A 95 21.54 26.44 -3.73
N VAL A 96 21.16 25.34 -3.09
CA VAL A 96 21.98 24.62 -2.11
C VAL A 96 22.40 23.28 -2.68
N GLU A 97 23.70 22.99 -2.65
CA GLU A 97 24.23 21.68 -3.05
C GLU A 97 24.26 20.74 -1.85
N LYS A 98 23.67 19.56 -1.99
CA LYS A 98 23.59 18.52 -0.95
C LYS A 98 23.79 17.12 -1.53
N ASP A 99 24.32 16.22 -0.72
CA ASP A 99 24.40 14.79 -1.05
C ASP A 99 23.01 14.15 -1.01
N GLY A 100 22.47 13.86 -2.19
CA GLY A 100 21.14 13.29 -2.33
C GLY A 100 21.02 11.88 -1.75
N ALA A 101 22.08 11.07 -1.78
CA ALA A 101 22.07 9.72 -1.24
C ALA A 101 22.04 9.74 0.31
N TYR A 102 22.84 10.59 0.93
CA TYR A 102 22.80 10.81 2.37
C TYR A 102 21.43 11.29 2.84
N LEU A 103 20.88 12.30 2.18
CA LEU A 103 19.55 12.83 2.52
C LEU A 103 18.43 11.77 2.33
N ALA A 104 18.57 10.92 1.30
CA ALA A 104 17.64 9.82 1.08
C ALA A 104 17.68 8.80 2.23
N GLU A 105 18.86 8.46 2.74
CA GLU A 105 19.02 7.58 3.90
C GLU A 105 18.36 8.20 5.16
N ARG A 106 18.63 9.48 5.43
CA ARG A 106 18.02 10.20 6.55
C ARG A 106 16.50 10.25 6.45
N TYR A 107 15.97 10.58 5.27
CA TYR A 107 14.53 10.59 5.03
C TYR A 107 13.90 9.21 5.22
N GLN A 108 14.52 8.15 4.69
CA GLN A 108 14.03 6.78 4.88
C GLN A 108 13.97 6.41 6.37
N PHE A 109 14.99 6.82 7.14
CA PHE A 109 14.97 6.63 8.60
C PHE A 109 13.77 7.33 9.24
N PHE A 110 13.53 8.62 8.95
CA PHE A 110 12.39 9.34 9.52
C PHE A 110 11.05 8.74 9.08
N LEU A 111 10.91 8.42 7.80
CA LEU A 111 9.68 7.87 7.26
C LEU A 111 9.37 6.46 7.81
N SER A 112 10.39 5.63 8.03
CA SER A 112 10.21 4.30 8.62
C SER A 112 9.66 4.31 10.06
N LYS A 113 9.72 5.46 10.73
CA LYS A 113 9.16 5.65 12.08
C LYS A 113 7.71 6.15 12.07
N GLN A 114 7.12 6.31 10.88
CA GLN A 114 5.77 6.83 10.71
C GLN A 114 4.78 5.69 10.43
N GLY A 115 3.81 5.48 11.33
CA GLY A 115 2.83 4.40 11.23
C GLY A 115 1.38 4.88 11.12
N GLN A 116 1.15 6.10 10.64
CA GLN A 116 -0.19 6.65 10.50
C GLN A 116 -1.02 5.78 9.57
N THR A 117 -2.22 5.41 10.03
CA THR A 117 -3.25 4.73 9.24
C THR A 117 -4.44 5.64 9.05
N PHE A 118 -5.20 5.42 7.98
CA PHE A 118 -6.49 6.09 7.87
C PHE A 118 -7.47 5.59 8.96
N PRO A 119 -8.42 6.45 9.40
CA PRO A 119 -9.41 6.06 10.38
C PRO A 119 -10.21 4.83 9.95
N GLY A 120 -10.38 3.86 10.83
CA GLY A 120 -11.17 2.65 10.60
C GLY A 120 -10.45 1.48 9.93
N VAL A 121 -9.16 1.61 9.58
CA VAL A 121 -8.36 0.53 8.95
C VAL A 121 -8.34 -0.74 9.82
N GLU A 122 -8.06 -0.62 11.10
CA GLU A 122 -7.97 -1.77 11.99
C GLU A 122 -9.31 -2.52 12.08
N ASP A 123 -10.42 -1.79 12.19
CA ASP A 123 -11.77 -2.35 12.20
C ASP A 123 -12.13 -3.03 10.88
N LEU A 124 -11.73 -2.45 9.75
CA LEU A 124 -11.87 -3.06 8.42
C LEU A 124 -11.17 -4.41 8.38
N LEU A 125 -9.87 -4.45 8.72
CA LEU A 125 -9.05 -5.67 8.63
C LEU A 125 -9.59 -6.77 9.57
N LYS A 126 -9.99 -6.42 10.80
CA LYS A 126 -10.65 -7.35 11.73
C LYS A 126 -11.95 -7.94 11.16
N LYS A 127 -12.80 -7.09 10.59
CA LYS A 127 -14.08 -7.53 9.98
C LYS A 127 -13.83 -8.46 8.80
N LEU A 128 -12.87 -8.15 7.93
CA LEU A 128 -12.52 -9.00 6.79
C LEU A 128 -12.01 -10.38 7.24
N ILE A 129 -11.12 -10.43 8.21
CA ILE A 129 -10.62 -11.69 8.77
C ILE A 129 -11.76 -12.50 9.41
N SER A 130 -12.66 -11.84 10.16
CA SER A 130 -13.81 -12.53 10.79
C SER A 130 -14.76 -13.14 9.76
N LYS A 131 -14.84 -12.58 8.56
CA LYS A 131 -15.60 -13.11 7.42
C LYS A 131 -14.85 -14.21 6.64
N GLY A 132 -13.61 -14.54 7.01
CA GLY A 132 -12.86 -15.64 6.41
C GLY A 132 -11.92 -15.24 5.28
N TYR A 133 -11.79 -13.96 4.94
CA TYR A 133 -10.83 -13.49 3.95
C TYR A 133 -9.38 -13.68 4.41
N LYS A 134 -8.50 -14.00 3.48
CA LYS A 134 -7.05 -14.05 3.68
C LYS A 134 -6.45 -12.76 3.15
N LEU A 135 -5.86 -11.97 4.04
CA LEU A 135 -5.32 -10.65 3.72
C LEU A 135 -3.83 -10.73 3.45
N TYR A 136 -3.40 -10.02 2.42
CA TYR A 136 -2.00 -9.85 2.02
C TYR A 136 -1.77 -8.37 1.70
N ALA A 137 -0.55 -7.88 1.95
CA ALA A 137 -0.16 -6.56 1.49
C ALA A 137 0.69 -6.68 0.21
N ALA A 138 0.51 -5.75 -0.73
CA ALA A 138 1.18 -5.72 -2.02
C ALA A 138 1.58 -4.28 -2.38
N THR A 139 2.84 -3.89 -2.11
CA THR A 139 3.29 -2.50 -2.21
C THR A 139 4.51 -2.32 -3.12
N ASN A 140 4.57 -1.16 -3.81
CA ASN A 140 5.73 -0.71 -4.58
C ASN A 140 6.78 0.04 -3.72
N GLY A 141 6.57 0.13 -2.42
CA GLY A 141 7.44 0.85 -1.50
C GLY A 141 8.87 0.31 -1.40
N ILE A 142 9.65 0.97 -0.57
CA ILE A 142 11.02 0.59 -0.21
C ILE A 142 10.96 -0.30 1.02
N THR A 143 11.66 -1.42 1.01
CA THR A 143 11.61 -2.46 2.06
C THR A 143 11.82 -1.89 3.46
N TYR A 144 12.88 -1.12 3.65
CA TYR A 144 13.21 -0.51 4.94
C TYR A 144 12.10 0.39 5.48
N ILE A 145 11.50 1.20 4.59
CA ILE A 145 10.40 2.11 4.94
C ILE A 145 9.15 1.32 5.30
N GLN A 146 8.71 0.43 4.40
CA GLN A 146 7.42 -0.27 4.60
C GLN A 146 7.45 -1.21 5.80
N THR A 147 8.58 -1.88 6.05
CA THR A 147 8.75 -2.70 7.26
C THR A 147 8.60 -1.85 8.52
N GLY A 148 9.32 -0.74 8.61
CA GLY A 148 9.23 0.14 9.78
C GLY A 148 7.84 0.75 9.95
N ARG A 149 7.20 1.23 8.87
CA ARG A 149 5.85 1.81 8.93
C ARG A 149 4.79 0.77 9.36
N LEU A 150 4.89 -0.46 8.87
CA LEU A 150 3.99 -1.54 9.28
C LEU A 150 4.18 -1.93 10.75
N GLU A 151 5.41 -1.93 11.26
CA GLU A 151 5.69 -2.14 12.68
C GLU A 151 5.06 -1.04 13.54
N GLN A 152 5.22 0.23 13.14
CA GLN A 152 4.68 1.38 13.88
C GLN A 152 3.14 1.47 13.81
N SER A 153 2.54 1.06 12.70
CA SER A 153 1.09 1.13 12.49
C SER A 153 0.30 0.05 13.25
N GLY A 154 0.96 -1.03 13.66
CA GLY A 154 0.32 -2.16 14.30
C GLY A 154 -0.56 -3.03 13.40
N ILE A 155 -0.63 -2.75 12.08
CA ILE A 155 -1.49 -3.53 11.16
C ILE A 155 -0.80 -4.75 10.53
N ALA A 156 0.53 -4.86 10.63
CA ALA A 156 1.27 -6.01 10.08
C ALA A 156 0.70 -7.39 10.46
N PRO A 157 0.25 -7.65 11.71
CA PRO A 157 -0.28 -8.94 12.11
C PRO A 157 -1.56 -9.38 11.41
N PHE A 158 -2.28 -8.48 10.74
CA PHE A 158 -3.49 -8.82 9.99
C PHE A 158 -3.19 -9.51 8.66
N PHE A 159 -1.98 -9.36 8.12
CA PHE A 159 -1.59 -9.93 6.83
C PHE A 159 -0.94 -11.30 7.00
N LYS A 160 -1.29 -12.23 6.11
CA LYS A 160 -0.64 -13.55 6.03
C LYS A 160 0.80 -13.42 5.51
N GLU A 161 1.01 -12.52 4.57
CA GLU A 161 2.30 -12.15 4.02
C GLU A 161 2.25 -10.71 3.46
N ILE A 162 3.41 -10.07 3.45
CA ILE A 162 3.59 -8.71 2.95
C ILE A 162 4.56 -8.78 1.77
N PHE A 163 4.07 -8.41 0.58
CA PHE A 163 4.82 -8.44 -0.66
C PHE A 163 5.32 -7.04 -1.01
N ILE A 164 6.61 -6.86 -0.96
CA ILE A 164 7.27 -5.60 -1.28
C ILE A 164 8.02 -5.76 -2.61
N SER A 165 7.76 -4.88 -3.57
CA SER A 165 8.31 -4.94 -4.93
C SER A 165 9.83 -5.09 -4.97
N GLU A 166 10.55 -4.41 -4.09
CA GLU A 166 12.01 -4.48 -4.00
C GLU A 166 12.49 -5.89 -3.66
N GLN A 167 11.82 -6.63 -2.75
CA GLN A 167 12.15 -8.00 -2.39
C GLN A 167 11.79 -8.99 -3.50
N LEU A 168 10.79 -8.66 -4.32
CA LEU A 168 10.36 -9.50 -5.44
C LEU A 168 11.12 -9.20 -6.73
N HIS A 169 11.94 -8.13 -6.77
CA HIS A 169 12.64 -7.64 -7.97
C HIS A 169 11.71 -7.41 -9.17
N THR A 170 10.47 -7.02 -8.89
CA THR A 170 9.43 -6.65 -9.85
C THR A 170 8.40 -5.77 -9.15
N GLN A 171 7.62 -4.99 -9.87
CA GLN A 171 6.71 -4.03 -9.26
C GLN A 171 5.38 -3.93 -10.00
N LYS A 172 4.33 -3.44 -9.36
CA LYS A 172 3.08 -3.05 -10.02
C LYS A 172 3.38 -1.92 -11.02
N PRO A 173 2.84 -1.91 -12.26
CA PRO A 173 1.77 -2.79 -12.78
C PRO A 173 2.25 -4.05 -13.52
N ASP A 174 3.50 -4.48 -13.39
CA ASP A 174 3.99 -5.65 -14.11
C ASP A 174 3.24 -6.93 -13.67
N ALA A 175 2.76 -7.75 -14.63
CA ALA A 175 2.08 -9.01 -14.34
C ALA A 175 2.96 -9.99 -13.54
N GLU A 176 4.28 -9.96 -13.78
CA GLU A 176 5.28 -10.76 -13.06
C GLU A 176 5.22 -10.55 -11.54
N PHE A 177 4.89 -9.33 -11.08
CA PHE A 177 4.71 -9.05 -9.66
C PHE A 177 3.65 -9.97 -9.04
N TYR A 178 2.49 -10.08 -9.68
CA TYR A 178 1.38 -10.92 -9.23
C TYR A 178 1.65 -12.43 -9.42
N GLU A 179 2.40 -12.81 -10.45
CA GLU A 179 2.85 -14.19 -10.64
C GLU A 179 3.75 -14.65 -9.48
N LYS A 180 4.70 -13.80 -9.06
CA LYS A 180 5.56 -14.07 -7.90
C LYS A 180 4.79 -14.12 -6.59
N ILE A 181 3.79 -13.26 -6.41
CA ILE A 181 2.86 -13.32 -5.28
C ILE A 181 2.10 -14.65 -5.28
N GLY A 182 1.51 -15.02 -6.43
CA GLY A 182 0.75 -16.26 -6.55
C GLY A 182 1.57 -17.51 -6.27
N ALA A 183 2.83 -17.52 -6.65
CA ALA A 183 3.75 -18.63 -6.37
C ALA A 183 4.03 -18.83 -4.86
N ARG A 184 3.82 -17.80 -4.03
CA ARG A 184 4.06 -17.85 -2.58
C ARG A 184 2.80 -18.09 -1.76
N ILE A 185 1.61 -17.86 -2.34
CA ILE A 185 0.34 -18.06 -1.65
C ILE A 185 -0.14 -19.51 -1.85
N PRO A 186 -0.32 -20.29 -0.77
CA PRO A 186 -0.81 -21.67 -0.88
C PRO A 186 -2.21 -21.73 -1.50
N ASN A 187 -2.39 -22.56 -2.52
CA ASN A 187 -3.63 -22.75 -3.28
C ASN A 187 -4.14 -21.42 -3.92
N PHE A 188 -3.21 -20.62 -4.40
CA PHE A 188 -3.54 -19.37 -5.08
C PHE A 188 -4.44 -19.64 -6.30
N ASP A 189 -5.51 -18.86 -6.40
CA ASP A 189 -6.39 -18.82 -7.57
C ASP A 189 -6.67 -17.35 -7.90
N LYS A 190 -6.23 -16.91 -9.06
CA LYS A 190 -6.44 -15.54 -9.51
C LYS A 190 -7.92 -15.16 -9.63
N ASN A 191 -8.79 -16.13 -9.95
CA ASN A 191 -10.24 -15.91 -10.03
C ASN A 191 -10.90 -15.74 -8.64
N GLN A 192 -10.20 -16.09 -7.57
CA GLN A 192 -10.61 -15.91 -6.18
C GLN A 192 -9.78 -14.83 -5.47
N THR A 193 -9.11 -13.99 -6.24
CA THR A 193 -8.22 -12.93 -5.74
C THR A 193 -8.72 -11.56 -6.18
N LEU A 194 -8.65 -10.58 -5.27
CA LEU A 194 -8.89 -9.17 -5.56
C LEU A 194 -7.64 -8.36 -5.23
N MET A 195 -7.24 -7.46 -6.13
CA MET A 195 -6.31 -6.37 -5.81
C MET A 195 -7.12 -5.13 -5.41
N ILE A 196 -6.82 -4.55 -4.27
CA ILE A 196 -7.50 -3.38 -3.69
C ILE A 196 -6.48 -2.28 -3.50
N GLY A 197 -6.64 -1.14 -4.16
CA GLY A 197 -5.72 -0.02 -4.06
C GLY A 197 -6.29 1.26 -4.67
N ASP A 198 -5.59 2.37 -4.44
CA ASP A 198 -5.98 3.70 -4.90
C ASP A 198 -5.41 4.06 -6.27
N SER A 199 -4.31 3.42 -6.68
CA SER A 199 -3.59 3.78 -7.90
C SER A 199 -4.15 3.08 -9.13
N LEU A 200 -4.76 3.86 -10.06
CA LEU A 200 -5.19 3.34 -11.37
C LEU A 200 -4.02 2.76 -12.18
N SER A 201 -2.85 3.42 -12.15
CA SER A 201 -1.68 3.02 -12.94
C SER A 201 -0.93 1.82 -12.38
N ALA A 202 -0.88 1.67 -11.06
CA ALA A 202 -0.16 0.59 -10.40
C ALA A 202 -1.09 -0.59 -10.05
N ASP A 203 -2.13 -0.34 -9.24
CA ASP A 203 -2.96 -1.40 -8.67
C ASP A 203 -3.97 -1.96 -9.68
N ILE A 204 -4.73 -1.05 -10.28
CA ILE A 204 -5.82 -1.44 -11.19
C ILE A 204 -5.25 -1.97 -12.50
N GLN A 205 -4.34 -1.20 -13.12
CA GLN A 205 -3.67 -1.66 -14.34
C GLN A 205 -2.87 -2.95 -14.10
N GLY A 206 -2.24 -3.07 -12.92
CA GLY A 206 -1.50 -4.26 -12.54
C GLY A 206 -2.40 -5.49 -12.40
N GLY A 207 -3.54 -5.37 -11.73
CA GLY A 207 -4.54 -6.43 -11.66
C GLY A 207 -5.08 -6.81 -13.04
N ASN A 208 -5.38 -5.83 -13.89
CA ASN A 208 -5.79 -6.08 -15.29
C ASN A 208 -4.72 -6.86 -16.07
N ASN A 209 -3.44 -6.46 -15.96
CA ASN A 209 -2.33 -7.13 -16.64
C ASN A 209 -2.15 -8.59 -16.17
N ALA A 210 -2.45 -8.86 -14.90
CA ALA A 210 -2.35 -10.20 -14.30
C ALA A 210 -3.62 -11.05 -14.49
N GLY A 211 -4.72 -10.46 -14.96
CA GLY A 211 -6.03 -11.10 -15.05
C GLY A 211 -6.62 -11.39 -13.65
N ILE A 212 -6.44 -10.46 -12.73
CA ILE A 212 -6.99 -10.46 -11.36
C ILE A 212 -8.03 -9.36 -11.29
N ASP A 213 -9.19 -9.64 -10.70
CA ASP A 213 -10.22 -8.64 -10.44
C ASP A 213 -9.72 -7.55 -9.48
N THR A 214 -10.22 -6.33 -9.63
CA THR A 214 -9.70 -5.16 -8.91
C THR A 214 -10.81 -4.37 -8.23
N ILE A 215 -10.48 -3.76 -7.09
CA ILE A 215 -11.29 -2.71 -6.46
C ILE A 215 -10.47 -1.43 -6.45
N TRP A 216 -10.95 -0.41 -7.14
CA TRP A 216 -10.39 0.91 -7.03
C TRP A 216 -10.95 1.61 -5.80
N TYR A 217 -10.06 1.85 -4.82
CA TYR A 217 -10.37 2.64 -3.63
C TYR A 217 -10.20 4.13 -3.97
N ASN A 218 -11.32 4.82 -4.18
CA ASN A 218 -11.38 6.19 -4.67
C ASN A 218 -12.15 7.12 -3.71
N PRO A 219 -11.60 7.41 -2.50
CA PRO A 219 -12.28 8.23 -1.50
C PRO A 219 -12.48 9.69 -1.95
N HIS A 220 -11.73 10.15 -2.95
CA HIS A 220 -11.79 11.52 -3.47
C HIS A 220 -12.67 11.67 -4.70
N HIS A 221 -13.35 10.62 -5.16
CA HIS A 221 -14.21 10.63 -6.36
C HIS A 221 -13.49 11.15 -7.61
N LEU A 222 -12.23 10.75 -7.80
CA LEU A 222 -11.45 11.14 -8.98
C LEU A 222 -12.02 10.48 -10.24
N GLU A 223 -11.94 11.18 -11.36
CA GLU A 223 -12.30 10.61 -12.66
C GLU A 223 -11.18 9.72 -13.20
N ASN A 224 -11.55 8.59 -13.82
CA ASN A 224 -10.58 7.73 -14.48
C ASN A 224 -10.29 8.22 -15.89
N HIS A 225 -9.14 8.83 -16.09
CA HIS A 225 -8.63 9.27 -17.41
C HIS A 225 -7.60 8.30 -17.99
N THR A 226 -7.52 7.07 -17.46
CA THR A 226 -6.56 6.03 -17.90
C THR A 226 -7.24 4.91 -18.67
N GLN A 227 -6.46 3.93 -19.14
CA GLN A 227 -6.98 2.71 -19.74
C GLN A 227 -7.28 1.60 -18.72
N ALA A 228 -6.91 1.80 -17.45
CA ALA A 228 -7.16 0.84 -16.40
C ALA A 228 -8.66 0.64 -16.15
N GLN A 229 -9.10 -0.60 -16.05
CA GLN A 229 -10.51 -0.96 -15.91
C GLN A 229 -10.73 -1.59 -14.52
N PRO A 230 -11.18 -0.85 -13.50
CA PRO A 230 -11.53 -1.43 -12.22
C PRO A 230 -12.75 -2.36 -12.38
N THR A 231 -12.69 -3.53 -11.73
CA THR A 231 -13.85 -4.43 -11.66
C THR A 231 -14.94 -3.82 -10.78
N TYR A 232 -14.52 -3.17 -9.70
CA TYR A 232 -15.38 -2.41 -8.78
C TYR A 232 -14.70 -1.12 -8.38
N GLU A 233 -15.52 -0.14 -7.98
CA GLU A 233 -15.06 1.14 -7.40
C GLU A 233 -15.78 1.33 -6.06
N VAL A 234 -15.02 1.81 -5.05
CA VAL A 234 -15.53 2.10 -3.70
C VAL A 234 -14.92 3.40 -3.17
N HIS A 235 -15.69 4.12 -2.35
CA HIS A 235 -15.28 5.45 -1.86
C HIS A 235 -15.03 5.48 -0.35
N SER A 236 -15.26 4.36 0.33
CA SER A 236 -15.04 4.22 1.76
C SER A 236 -14.80 2.76 2.14
N TYR A 237 -14.27 2.53 3.34
CA TYR A 237 -14.15 1.17 3.89
C TYR A 237 -15.51 0.52 4.12
N GLN A 238 -16.56 1.31 4.40
CA GLN A 238 -17.91 0.77 4.51
C GLN A 238 -18.43 0.31 3.14
N ASP A 239 -18.15 1.05 2.06
CA ASP A 239 -18.50 0.64 0.70
C ASP A 239 -17.73 -0.62 0.28
N LEU A 240 -16.45 -0.73 0.66
CA LEU A 240 -15.66 -1.93 0.45
C LEU A 240 -16.27 -3.15 1.13
N LEU A 241 -16.69 -3.03 2.40
CA LEU A 241 -17.35 -4.10 3.13
C LEU A 241 -18.71 -4.46 2.52
N ASN A 242 -19.47 -3.48 2.05
CA ASN A 242 -20.75 -3.67 1.39
C ASN A 242 -20.59 -4.34 0.01
N CYS A 243 -19.57 -3.95 -0.75
CA CYS A 243 -19.22 -4.55 -2.03
C CYS A 243 -18.89 -6.03 -1.86
N LEU A 244 -17.94 -6.34 -0.97
CA LEU A 244 -17.53 -7.71 -0.67
C LEU A 244 -18.67 -8.58 -0.05
N GLY A 245 -19.60 -7.96 0.64
CA GLY A 245 -20.78 -8.67 1.23
C GLY A 245 -21.85 -9.04 0.21
N LYS A 246 -21.78 -8.55 -1.04
CA LYS A 246 -22.69 -8.84 -2.14
C LYS A 246 -22.11 -9.85 -3.14
N LEU A 247 -20.84 -10.21 -3.01
CA LEU A 247 -20.09 -11.09 -3.90
C LEU A 247 -19.92 -12.49 -3.33
#